data_d1bc81f06ee8c780e99f3e84ece59e9d
#
_entry.id   d1bc81f06ee8c780e99f3e84ece59e9d
#
_cell.length_a   1.000
_cell.length_b   1.000
_cell.length_c   1.000
_cell.angle_alpha   90.00
_cell.angle_beta   90.00
_cell.angle_gamma   90.00
#
_symmetry.space_group_name_H-M   'P 1'
#
loop_
_entity.id
_entity.type
_entity.pdbx_description
1 polymer ?
#
loop_
_entity_poly.entity_id
_entity_poly.type
_entity_poly.pdbx_seq_one_letter_code
_entity_poly.pdbx_strand_id
1 'polypeptide(L)'
;MNQSDKGLLLVDLCSRYPYGIIVRLDDKNVCVEEIKFSRGDYFFTLSGDKTYIGVLVERIKPYLRPISSMTPEEKEDFKKTFETYENTMGVELTYLSYASIDWLNAHHFDYRGLINKDLALEALPNMY
;
A
#
# COMPACT_ATOMS: atom_id res chain seq x y z
N MET A 1 14.17 -10.81 -7.60
CA MET A 1 13.73 -10.20 -6.32
C MET A 1 14.31 -11.03 -5.16
N ASN A 2 14.98 -10.39 -4.22
CA ASN A 2 15.51 -11.11 -3.06
C ASN A 2 14.43 -11.30 -1.99
N GLN A 3 14.73 -12.12 -0.97
CA GLN A 3 13.76 -12.45 0.07
C GLN A 3 13.37 -11.24 0.93
N SER A 4 14.30 -10.32 1.15
CA SER A 4 14.04 -9.09 1.92
C SER A 4 13.03 -8.21 1.19
N ASP A 5 13.23 -7.99 -0.10
CA ASP A 5 12.32 -7.19 -0.93
C ASP A 5 10.95 -7.86 -1.06
N LYS A 6 10.93 -9.18 -1.23
CA LYS A 6 9.69 -9.94 -1.31
C LYS A 6 8.88 -9.78 -0.01
N GLY A 7 9.54 -9.91 1.14
CA GLY A 7 8.89 -9.72 2.44
C GLY A 7 8.32 -8.33 2.61
N LEU A 8 9.10 -7.31 2.24
CA LEU A 8 8.67 -5.91 2.33
C LEU A 8 7.45 -5.66 1.46
N LEU A 9 7.47 -6.15 0.22
CA LEU A 9 6.35 -5.98 -0.71
C LEU A 9 5.10 -6.70 -0.21
N LEU A 10 5.23 -7.92 0.32
CA LEU A 10 4.10 -8.67 0.87
C LEU A 10 3.45 -7.95 2.06
N VAL A 11 4.25 -7.42 2.98
CA VAL A 11 3.74 -6.65 4.12
C VAL A 11 2.97 -5.44 3.63
N ASP A 12 3.51 -4.72 2.64
CA ASP A 12 2.87 -3.55 2.09
C ASP A 12 1.53 -3.88 1.43
N LEU A 13 1.51 -4.89 0.58
CA LEU A 13 0.28 -5.30 -0.11
C LEU A 13 -0.80 -5.77 0.86
N CYS A 14 -0.43 -6.55 1.88
CA CYS A 14 -1.37 -6.99 2.90
C CYS A 14 -1.95 -5.82 3.70
N SER A 15 -1.13 -4.81 3.98
CA SER A 15 -1.57 -3.60 4.71
C SER A 15 -2.56 -2.76 3.90
N ARG A 16 -2.45 -2.77 2.58
CA ARG A 16 -3.30 -1.97 1.70
C ARG A 16 -4.50 -2.72 1.14
N TYR A 17 -4.49 -4.03 1.28
CA TYR A 17 -5.57 -4.87 0.74
C TYR A 17 -6.97 -4.38 1.12
N PRO A 18 -7.26 -4.01 2.40
CA PRO A 18 -8.61 -3.55 2.76
C PRO A 18 -9.04 -2.26 2.07
N TYR A 19 -8.13 -1.49 1.50
CA TYR A 19 -8.40 -0.17 0.92
C TYR A 19 -8.41 -0.17 -0.61
N GLY A 20 -8.37 -1.35 -1.24
CA GLY A 20 -8.42 -1.45 -2.70
C GLY A 20 -7.14 -1.01 -3.38
N ILE A 21 -6.18 -1.91 -3.52
CA ILE A 21 -4.89 -1.59 -4.14
C ILE A 21 -4.88 -2.00 -5.62
N ILE A 22 -4.43 -1.10 -6.47
CA ILE A 22 -4.23 -1.34 -7.90
C ILE A 22 -2.77 -1.73 -8.12
N VAL A 23 -2.55 -2.79 -8.87
CA VAL A 23 -1.22 -3.28 -9.20
C VAL A 23 -1.06 -3.42 -10.71
N ARG A 24 0.18 -3.40 -11.15
CA ARG A 24 0.51 -3.70 -12.54
C ARG A 24 0.91 -5.17 -12.65
N LEU A 25 0.22 -5.88 -13.55
CA LEU A 25 0.54 -7.25 -13.95
C LEU A 25 0.90 -7.20 -15.43
N ASP A 26 2.18 -7.42 -15.75
CA ASP A 26 2.73 -7.27 -17.10
C ASP A 26 2.45 -5.85 -17.63
N ASP A 27 1.57 -5.68 -18.59
CA ASP A 27 1.18 -4.39 -19.16
C ASP A 27 -0.22 -3.92 -18.74
N LYS A 28 -0.82 -4.57 -17.74
CA LYS A 28 -2.20 -4.32 -17.34
C LYS A 28 -2.27 -3.78 -15.90
N ASN A 29 -3.27 -2.91 -15.68
CA ASN A 29 -3.59 -2.39 -14.36
C ASN A 29 -4.79 -3.16 -13.82
N VAL A 30 -4.62 -3.83 -12.69
CA VAL A 30 -5.63 -4.71 -12.10
C VAL A 30 -5.72 -4.50 -10.60
N CYS A 31 -6.84 -4.88 -10.01
CA CYS A 31 -7.07 -4.75 -8.57
C CYS A 31 -6.80 -6.06 -7.85
N VAL A 32 -6.26 -5.98 -6.64
CA VAL A 32 -6.10 -7.16 -5.78
C VAL A 32 -7.44 -7.50 -5.16
N GLU A 33 -7.96 -8.69 -5.48
CA GLU A 33 -9.22 -9.20 -4.95
C GLU A 33 -9.02 -10.12 -3.76
N GLU A 34 -7.97 -10.93 -3.78
CA GLU A 34 -7.72 -11.91 -2.75
C GLU A 34 -6.23 -12.16 -2.60
N ILE A 35 -5.78 -12.36 -1.37
CA ILE A 35 -4.42 -12.79 -1.05
C ILE A 35 -4.55 -14.10 -0.29
N LYS A 36 -3.96 -15.16 -0.81
CA LYS A 36 -4.05 -16.49 -0.23
C LYS A 36 -2.67 -17.04 0.06
N PHE A 37 -2.47 -17.54 1.29
CA PHE A 37 -1.26 -18.26 1.65
C PHE A 37 -1.50 -19.76 1.50
N SER A 38 -0.68 -20.43 0.70
CA SER A 38 -0.79 -21.86 0.45
C SER A 38 0.57 -22.43 0.09
N ARG A 39 0.89 -23.61 0.64
CA ARG A 39 2.12 -24.35 0.33
C ARG A 39 3.40 -23.49 0.50
N GLY A 40 3.42 -22.66 1.54
CA GLY A 40 4.59 -21.84 1.86
C GLY A 40 4.77 -20.59 1.02
N ASP A 41 3.80 -20.23 0.19
CA ASP A 41 3.87 -19.01 -0.61
C ASP A 41 2.53 -18.27 -0.65
N TYR A 42 2.58 -17.02 -1.12
CA TYR A 42 1.41 -16.15 -1.26
C TYR A 42 0.98 -16.11 -2.72
N PHE A 43 -0.32 -16.28 -2.93
CA PHE A 43 -0.93 -16.26 -4.26
C PHE A 43 -1.98 -15.18 -4.30
N PHE A 44 -1.96 -14.38 -5.38
CA PHE A 44 -2.86 -13.25 -5.54
C PHE A 44 -3.92 -13.57 -6.59
N THR A 45 -5.16 -13.21 -6.30
CA THR A 45 -6.24 -13.16 -7.29
C THR A 45 -6.44 -11.71 -7.67
N LEU A 46 -6.37 -11.42 -8.94
CA LEU A 46 -6.42 -10.06 -9.48
C LEU A 46 -7.58 -9.94 -10.44
N SER A 47 -8.25 -8.78 -10.44
CA SER A 47 -9.38 -8.52 -11.32
C SER A 47 -9.17 -7.26 -12.16
N GLY A 48 -9.56 -7.32 -13.40
CA GLY A 48 -9.47 -6.23 -14.36
C GLY A 48 -10.32 -6.56 -15.56
N ASP A 49 -9.71 -6.64 -16.75
CA ASP A 49 -10.39 -7.10 -17.97
C ASP A 49 -10.90 -8.54 -17.83
N LYS A 50 -10.20 -9.32 -17.00
CA LYS A 50 -10.60 -10.68 -16.60
C LYS A 50 -10.03 -10.98 -15.22
N THR A 51 -10.25 -12.17 -14.70
CA THR A 51 -9.72 -12.60 -13.41
C THR A 51 -8.44 -13.42 -13.61
N TYR A 52 -7.40 -13.05 -12.85
CA TYR A 52 -6.11 -13.74 -12.85
C TYR A 52 -5.94 -14.42 -11.51
N ILE A 53 -5.76 -15.74 -11.50
CA ILE A 53 -5.68 -16.55 -10.29
C ILE A 53 -4.28 -17.12 -10.12
N GLY A 54 -3.81 -17.20 -8.86
CA GLY A 54 -2.54 -17.84 -8.53
C GLY A 54 -1.32 -17.04 -8.96
N VAL A 55 -1.41 -15.72 -8.95
CA VAL A 55 -0.30 -14.85 -9.33
C VAL A 55 0.66 -14.67 -8.18
N LEU A 56 1.95 -14.88 -8.43
CA LEU A 56 3.00 -14.68 -7.43
C LEU A 56 3.39 -13.21 -7.31
N VAL A 57 3.83 -12.82 -6.13
CA VAL A 57 4.17 -11.42 -5.82
C VAL A 57 5.26 -10.86 -6.74
N GLU A 58 6.17 -11.69 -7.21
CA GLU A 58 7.27 -11.26 -8.10
C GLU A 58 6.77 -10.72 -9.43
N ARG A 59 5.52 -11.02 -9.82
CA ARG A 59 4.95 -10.60 -11.09
C ARG A 59 4.21 -9.27 -11.02
N ILE A 60 4.02 -8.72 -9.83
CA ILE A 60 3.19 -7.52 -9.66
C ILE A 60 3.96 -6.39 -8.99
N LYS A 61 3.58 -5.15 -9.34
CA LYS A 61 4.06 -3.94 -8.66
C LYS A 61 2.85 -3.07 -8.32
N PRO A 62 2.66 -2.71 -7.05
CA PRO A 62 1.57 -1.81 -6.70
C PRO A 62 1.82 -0.40 -7.20
N TYR A 63 0.74 0.32 -7.50
CA TYR A 63 0.79 1.75 -7.76
C TYR A 63 0.64 2.48 -6.44
N LEU A 64 1.61 3.31 -6.10
CA LEU A 64 1.63 4.08 -4.86
C LEU A 64 1.85 5.56 -5.16
N ARG A 65 1.43 6.40 -4.21
CA ARG A 65 1.60 7.84 -4.32
C ARG A 65 2.84 8.27 -3.53
N PRO A 66 3.76 9.03 -4.13
CA PRO A 66 4.88 9.60 -3.35
C PRO A 66 4.34 10.49 -2.23
N ILE A 67 4.98 10.46 -1.07
CA ILE A 67 4.62 11.33 0.06
C ILE A 67 4.64 12.80 -0.39
N SER A 68 5.58 13.15 -1.26
CA SER A 68 5.71 14.52 -1.79
C SER A 68 4.50 14.97 -2.62
N SER A 69 3.66 14.05 -3.07
CA SER A 69 2.46 14.36 -3.85
C SER A 69 1.24 14.71 -2.98
N MET A 70 1.40 14.65 -1.67
CA MET A 70 0.30 14.97 -0.73
C MET A 70 -0.18 16.41 -0.93
N THR A 71 -1.48 16.56 -1.11
CA THR A 71 -2.08 17.90 -1.27
C THR A 71 -2.13 18.64 0.07
N PRO A 72 -2.31 19.99 0.05
CA PRO A 72 -2.48 20.73 1.31
C PRO A 72 -3.65 20.23 2.16
N GLU A 73 -4.78 19.89 1.55
CA GLU A 73 -5.92 19.32 2.27
C GLU A 73 -5.57 17.97 2.89
N GLU A 74 -4.84 17.14 2.16
CA GLU A 74 -4.39 15.84 2.67
C GLU A 74 -3.41 16.01 3.83
N LYS A 75 -2.52 17.00 3.76
CA LYS A 75 -1.58 17.29 4.86
C LYS A 75 -2.32 17.66 6.13
N GLU A 76 -3.36 18.48 6.03
CA GLU A 76 -4.18 18.85 7.18
C GLU A 76 -4.94 17.65 7.74
N ASP A 77 -5.49 16.83 6.86
CA ASP A 77 -6.19 15.61 7.28
C ASP A 77 -5.25 14.61 7.94
N PHE A 78 -4.07 14.44 7.39
CA PHE A 78 -3.04 13.57 7.95
C PHE A 78 -2.59 14.04 9.34
N LYS A 79 -2.42 15.35 9.52
CA LYS A 79 -2.05 15.92 10.83
C LYS A 79 -3.05 15.55 11.92
N LYS A 80 -4.32 15.47 11.59
CA LYS A 80 -5.37 15.10 12.56
C LYS A 80 -5.17 13.70 13.13
N THR A 81 -4.47 12.83 12.44
CA THR A 81 -4.24 11.47 12.91
C THR A 81 -3.36 11.41 14.15
N PHE A 82 -2.52 12.43 14.38
CA PHE A 82 -1.66 12.50 15.55
C PHE A 82 -1.96 13.69 16.47
N GLU A 83 -2.45 14.82 15.97
CA GLU A 83 -2.82 15.97 16.80
C GLU A 83 -3.89 15.62 17.84
N THR A 84 -4.85 14.78 17.47
CA THR A 84 -5.91 14.33 18.36
C THR A 84 -5.33 13.65 19.60
N TYR A 85 -4.26 12.90 19.43
CA TYR A 85 -3.62 12.19 20.52
C TYR A 85 -2.74 13.10 21.38
N GLU A 86 -2.06 14.07 20.80
CA GLU A 86 -1.25 15.02 21.53
C GLU A 86 -2.04 15.78 22.59
N ASN A 87 -3.30 16.05 22.31
CA ASN A 87 -4.19 16.78 23.21
C ASN A 87 -4.76 15.93 24.33
N THR A 88 -4.56 14.61 24.29
CA THR A 88 -5.28 13.73 25.19
C THR A 88 -4.46 13.20 26.34
N MET A 89 -3.14 13.22 26.35
CA MET A 89 -2.37 12.70 27.48
C MET A 89 -0.89 12.52 27.23
N GLY A 90 -0.25 13.29 26.41
CA GLY A 90 1.14 13.00 26.10
C GLY A 90 1.23 11.59 25.52
N VAL A 91 0.55 11.36 24.46
CA VAL A 91 0.27 10.06 23.88
C VAL A 91 1.51 9.29 23.51
N GLU A 92 1.45 8.02 23.77
CA GLU A 92 2.45 7.09 23.31
C GLU A 92 2.56 7.14 21.79
N LEU A 93 3.78 7.25 21.30
CA LEU A 93 4.11 7.25 19.87
C LEU A 93 3.45 6.09 19.13
N THR A 94 3.22 4.97 19.82
CA THR A 94 2.57 3.79 19.25
C THR A 94 1.18 4.08 18.69
N TYR A 95 0.37 4.85 19.40
CA TYR A 95 -0.98 5.21 18.94
C TYR A 95 -0.94 6.16 17.77
N LEU A 96 -0.05 7.15 17.82
CA LEU A 96 0.17 8.06 16.72
C LEU A 96 0.54 7.28 15.47
N SER A 97 1.44 6.29 15.61
CA SER A 97 1.89 5.47 14.50
C SER A 97 0.77 4.68 13.83
N TYR A 98 -0.11 4.05 14.62
CA TYR A 98 -1.19 3.24 14.04
C TYR A 98 -2.16 4.08 13.23
N ALA A 99 -2.66 5.17 13.80
CA ALA A 99 -3.61 6.03 13.12
C ALA A 99 -3.00 6.65 11.85
N SER A 100 -1.75 7.08 11.94
CA SER A 100 -1.04 7.68 10.81
C SER A 100 -0.77 6.65 9.72
N ILE A 101 -0.34 5.45 10.08
CA ILE A 101 -0.05 4.39 9.12
C ILE A 101 -1.34 3.93 8.43
N ASP A 102 -2.43 3.77 9.17
CA ASP A 102 -3.72 3.41 8.60
C ASP A 102 -4.17 4.45 7.57
N TRP A 103 -4.00 5.74 7.88
CA TRP A 103 -4.34 6.82 6.97
C TRP A 103 -3.49 6.77 5.69
N LEU A 104 -2.18 6.54 5.84
CA LEU A 104 -1.26 6.44 4.70
C LEU A 104 -1.61 5.25 3.81
N ASN A 105 -1.96 4.11 4.39
CA ASN A 105 -2.40 2.93 3.63
C ASN A 105 -3.69 3.21 2.88
N ALA A 106 -4.67 3.83 3.55
CA ALA A 106 -5.97 4.13 2.95
C ALA A 106 -5.87 5.11 1.77
N HIS A 107 -4.86 5.98 1.79
CA HIS A 107 -4.62 6.96 0.73
C HIS A 107 -3.50 6.53 -0.23
N HIS A 108 -2.98 5.32 -0.09
CA HIS A 108 -2.00 4.70 -0.98
C HIS A 108 -0.65 5.42 -1.05
N PHE A 109 -0.24 6.10 0.02
CA PHE A 109 1.05 6.77 0.08
C PHE A 109 2.19 5.79 0.35
N ASP A 110 3.31 5.99 -0.33
CA ASP A 110 4.51 5.16 -0.21
C ASP A 110 5.37 5.60 0.97
N TYR A 111 5.09 5.09 2.16
CA TYR A 111 5.86 5.42 3.35
C TYR A 111 6.98 4.40 3.63
N ARG A 112 7.02 3.28 2.88
CA ARG A 112 8.09 2.28 3.01
C ARG A 112 9.21 2.47 1.99
N GLY A 113 9.06 3.42 1.07
CA GLY A 113 10.09 3.68 0.06
C GLY A 113 10.15 2.65 -1.05
N LEU A 114 9.03 2.02 -1.38
CA LEU A 114 9.00 0.96 -2.40
C LEU A 114 9.25 1.48 -3.80
N ILE A 115 8.81 2.70 -4.11
CA ILE A 115 9.05 3.31 -5.43
C ILE A 115 10.55 3.42 -5.68
N ASN A 116 11.30 3.92 -4.69
CA ASN A 116 12.75 4.07 -4.82
C ASN A 116 13.50 2.74 -4.90
N LYS A 117 12.88 1.67 -4.44
CA LYS A 117 13.45 0.31 -4.51
C LYS A 117 13.04 -0.44 -5.78
N ASP A 118 12.29 0.22 -6.66
CA ASP A 118 11.72 -0.40 -7.86
C ASP A 118 10.79 -1.58 -7.56
N LEU A 119 10.16 -1.56 -6.40
CA LEU A 119 9.17 -2.55 -5.99
C LEU A 119 7.74 -2.06 -6.21
N ALA A 120 7.57 -0.77 -6.45
CA ALA A 120 6.29 -0.13 -6.72
C ALA A 120 6.43 0.88 -7.85
N LEU A 121 5.31 1.26 -8.43
CA LEU A 121 5.22 2.27 -9.47
C LEU A 121 4.51 3.51 -8.91
N GLU A 122 4.86 4.67 -9.44
CA GLU A 122 4.16 5.90 -9.09
C GLU A 122 2.75 5.88 -9.68
N ALA A 123 1.75 6.16 -8.84
CA ALA A 123 0.35 6.14 -9.26
C ALA A 123 0.09 7.13 -10.38
N LEU A 124 -0.74 6.72 -11.33
CA LEU A 124 -1.14 7.55 -12.45
C LEU A 124 -2.15 8.60 -11.98
N PRO A 125 -2.29 9.74 -12.69
CA PRO A 125 -3.29 10.75 -12.34
C PRO A 125 -4.68 10.16 -12.25
N ASN A 126 -5.41 10.52 -11.19
CA ASN A 126 -6.80 10.09 -10.95
C ASN A 126 -6.99 8.56 -10.80
N MET A 127 -5.93 7.84 -10.46
CA MET A 127 -6.01 6.38 -10.27
C MET A 127 -6.73 6.01 -8.97
N TYR A 128 -6.53 6.80 -7.93
CA TYR A 128 -7.15 6.59 -6.61
C TYR A 128 -8.06 7.72 -6.20
#